data_9034fa61bff9b08a82d31bc6b3ae535b
#
_entry.id   9034fa61bff9b08a82d31bc6b3ae535b
#
_cell.length_a   1.000
_cell.length_b   1.000
_cell.length_c   1.000
_cell.angle_alpha   90.00
_cell.angle_beta   90.00
_cell.angle_gamma   90.00
#
_symmetry.space_group_name_H-M   'P 1'
#
loop_
_entity.id
_entity.type
_entity.pdbx_description
1 polymer ?
#
loop_
_entity_poly.entity_id
_entity_poly.type
_entity_poly.pdbx_seq_one_letter_code
_entity_poly.pdbx_strand_id
1 'polypeptide(L)'
;MERDVISVGAKLLDCLSANGADPGDAPKVVVIVAHPDDEVIGAGARLSRLKGVTVIHVTNGAPREPDYTLRAGFATGDEYAGARREECLSALGLAGVAPEQVRELDFADQEASFNLIPITRRLVEILREVGPEVVLTHSYEGGHPDHDATAFAVHTARRLLEGEFTRPPEVLELTSYYSRGGQIVTSDFLPFRGYGVRTVRLSREARELKRRMFDCFVTQREVLRWFPIGVERYRAAPPYDFTRPPHVGRLHYEYFNWGIKGARWRTLAHEALSRLLNEGGL
;
A
#
# COMPACT_ATOMS: atom_id res chain seq x y z
N MET A 1 -25.18 -18.82 -23.37
CA MET A 1 -24.45 -19.09 -22.11
C MET A 1 -23.19 -18.22 -22.13
N GLU A 2 -23.27 -16.95 -21.65
CA GLU A 2 -22.13 -16.15 -21.37
C GLU A 2 -21.38 -16.87 -20.23
N ARG A 3 -20.15 -17.29 -20.49
CA ARG A 3 -19.25 -17.71 -19.41
C ARG A 3 -19.00 -16.46 -18.57
N ASP A 4 -19.43 -16.47 -17.32
CA ASP A 4 -19.01 -15.44 -16.34
C ASP A 4 -17.48 -15.36 -16.38
N VAL A 5 -16.97 -14.32 -17.01
CA VAL A 5 -15.52 -14.07 -17.07
C VAL A 5 -15.12 -13.64 -15.67
N ILE A 6 -14.52 -14.56 -14.90
CA ILE A 6 -13.99 -14.25 -13.59
C ILE A 6 -13.02 -13.08 -13.74
N SER A 7 -13.20 -12.00 -12.96
CA SER A 7 -12.31 -10.84 -13.01
C SER A 7 -10.88 -11.22 -12.60
N VAL A 8 -9.89 -10.48 -13.10
CA VAL A 8 -8.48 -10.73 -12.80
C VAL A 8 -8.20 -10.55 -11.30
N GLY A 9 -8.85 -9.56 -10.69
CA GLY A 9 -8.79 -9.34 -9.24
C GLY A 9 -9.37 -10.51 -8.44
N ALA A 10 -10.48 -11.11 -8.90
CA ALA A 10 -11.03 -12.30 -8.25
C ALA A 10 -10.07 -13.49 -8.34
N LYS A 11 -9.39 -13.69 -9.48
CA LYS A 11 -8.34 -14.71 -9.63
C LYS A 11 -7.19 -14.48 -8.65
N LEU A 12 -6.76 -13.22 -8.49
CA LEU A 12 -5.72 -12.88 -7.51
C LEU A 12 -6.19 -13.18 -6.08
N LEU A 13 -7.42 -12.82 -5.72
CA LEU A 13 -7.97 -13.11 -4.40
C LEU A 13 -8.02 -14.62 -4.11
N ASP A 14 -8.33 -15.43 -5.10
CA ASP A 14 -8.31 -16.90 -4.98
C ASP A 14 -6.87 -17.40 -4.83
N CYS A 15 -5.92 -16.88 -5.60
CA CYS A 15 -4.49 -17.17 -5.48
C CYS A 15 -3.95 -16.86 -4.08
N LEU A 16 -4.24 -15.66 -3.56
CA LEU A 16 -3.84 -15.24 -2.21
C LEU A 16 -4.51 -16.09 -1.11
N SER A 17 -5.73 -16.59 -1.35
CA SER A 17 -6.49 -17.37 -0.36
C SER A 17 -6.11 -18.86 -0.33
N ALA A 18 -5.54 -19.40 -1.40
CA ALA A 18 -5.22 -20.82 -1.50
C ALA A 18 -4.17 -21.24 -0.47
N ASN A 19 -4.37 -22.38 0.16
CA ASN A 19 -3.39 -23.04 1.01
C ASN A 19 -2.83 -24.25 0.22
N GLY A 20 -1.53 -24.22 -0.12
CA GLY A 20 -0.87 -25.32 -0.84
C GLY A 20 -0.53 -24.96 -2.30
N ALA A 21 -0.93 -25.69 -3.29
CA ALA A 21 -0.49 -25.69 -4.69
C ALA A 21 0.04 -24.37 -5.29
N ASP A 22 0.94 -24.47 -6.23
CA ASP A 22 1.43 -23.37 -7.08
C ASP A 22 0.24 -22.59 -7.66
N PRO A 23 0.20 -21.26 -7.53
CA PRO A 23 -0.91 -20.44 -8.06
C PRO A 23 -1.12 -20.55 -9.59
N GLY A 24 -0.28 -21.30 -10.32
CA GLY A 24 -0.41 -21.46 -11.76
C GLY A 24 -0.31 -20.13 -12.50
N ASP A 25 -1.37 -19.74 -13.18
CA ASP A 25 -1.51 -18.48 -13.93
C ASP A 25 -1.91 -17.33 -13.00
N ALA A 26 -1.07 -17.00 -11.98
CA ALA A 26 -1.28 -15.79 -11.18
C ALA A 26 -1.15 -14.56 -12.09
N PRO A 27 -2.06 -13.58 -11.95
CA PRO A 27 -1.96 -12.34 -12.73
C PRO A 27 -0.67 -11.59 -12.43
N LYS A 28 -0.26 -10.73 -13.36
CA LYS A 28 0.87 -9.82 -13.16
C LYS A 28 0.49 -8.74 -12.13
N VAL A 29 1.18 -8.73 -11.00
CA VAL A 29 0.85 -7.88 -9.86
C VAL A 29 1.94 -6.84 -9.61
N VAL A 30 1.51 -5.61 -9.34
CA VAL A 30 2.33 -4.57 -8.71
C VAL A 30 1.77 -4.28 -7.33
N VAL A 31 2.62 -4.32 -6.31
CA VAL A 31 2.28 -3.89 -4.94
C VAL A 31 2.79 -2.46 -4.78
N ILE A 32 1.91 -1.51 -4.47
CA ILE A 32 2.26 -0.10 -4.27
C ILE A 32 1.84 0.30 -2.87
N VAL A 33 2.82 0.59 -2.02
CA VAL A 33 2.61 0.94 -0.62
C VAL A 33 3.40 2.18 -0.24
N ALA A 34 3.06 2.78 0.90
CA ALA A 34 3.66 4.03 1.34
C ALA A 34 5.08 3.82 1.85
N HIS A 35 5.29 2.89 2.77
CA HIS A 35 6.55 2.74 3.51
C HIS A 35 7.15 1.35 3.32
N PRO A 36 8.49 1.22 3.48
CA PRO A 36 9.17 -0.08 3.53
C PRO A 36 8.78 -0.84 4.82
N ASP A 37 7.77 -1.69 4.78
CA ASP A 37 7.19 -2.61 5.77
C ASP A 37 5.68 -2.86 5.52
N ASP A 38 4.97 -1.92 4.90
CA ASP A 38 3.52 -1.99 4.66
C ASP A 38 3.12 -3.21 3.83
N GLU A 39 3.93 -3.58 2.82
CA GLU A 39 3.70 -4.76 2.00
C GLU A 39 3.80 -6.04 2.83
N VAL A 40 4.68 -6.06 3.82
CA VAL A 40 4.83 -7.19 4.73
C VAL A 40 3.70 -7.22 5.76
N ILE A 41 3.28 -6.07 6.25
CA ILE A 41 2.11 -5.93 7.13
C ILE A 41 0.87 -6.50 6.43
N GLY A 42 0.59 -6.05 5.22
CA GLY A 42 -0.65 -6.35 4.51
C GLY A 42 -0.67 -7.70 3.81
N ALA A 43 0.47 -8.14 3.23
CA ALA A 43 0.54 -9.29 2.34
C ALA A 43 1.78 -10.18 2.51
N GLY A 44 2.64 -9.96 3.52
CA GLY A 44 3.97 -10.56 3.63
C GLY A 44 4.00 -12.08 3.44
N ALA A 45 3.08 -12.81 4.08
CA ALA A 45 3.02 -14.26 3.96
C ALA A 45 2.54 -14.73 2.57
N ARG A 46 1.95 -13.86 1.77
CA ARG A 46 1.38 -14.17 0.46
C ARG A 46 2.21 -13.63 -0.71
N LEU A 47 3.20 -12.77 -0.46
CA LEU A 47 4.11 -12.27 -1.50
C LEU A 47 4.82 -13.42 -2.24
N SER A 48 5.22 -14.48 -1.55
CA SER A 48 5.84 -15.67 -2.15
C SER A 48 4.96 -16.40 -3.18
N ARG A 49 3.65 -16.07 -3.23
CA ARG A 49 2.71 -16.61 -4.22
C ARG A 49 2.57 -15.74 -5.47
N LEU A 50 3.16 -14.55 -5.46
CA LEU A 50 3.09 -13.56 -6.53
C LEU A 50 4.35 -13.65 -7.39
N LYS A 51 4.36 -14.54 -8.38
CA LYS A 51 5.52 -14.69 -9.28
C LYS A 51 5.78 -13.39 -10.05
N GLY A 52 7.03 -12.91 -10.01
CA GLY A 52 7.43 -11.72 -10.76
C GLY A 52 6.75 -10.43 -10.26
N VAL A 53 6.31 -10.39 -8.99
CA VAL A 53 5.73 -9.19 -8.40
C VAL A 53 6.72 -8.04 -8.43
N THR A 54 6.25 -6.83 -8.74
CA THR A 54 7.01 -5.60 -8.53
C THR A 54 6.47 -4.93 -7.27
N VAL A 55 7.35 -4.54 -6.34
CA VAL A 55 7.00 -3.78 -5.14
C VAL A 55 7.48 -2.35 -5.29
N ILE A 56 6.61 -1.39 -4.98
CA ILE A 56 6.90 0.05 -5.09
C ILE A 56 6.62 0.70 -3.75
N HIS A 57 7.64 1.34 -3.17
CA HIS A 57 7.52 2.19 -2.00
C HIS A 57 7.44 3.65 -2.45
N VAL A 58 6.41 4.36 -1.99
CA VAL A 58 6.23 5.79 -2.31
C VAL A 58 7.21 6.64 -1.52
N THR A 59 7.43 6.30 -0.25
CA THR A 59 8.39 7.01 0.61
C THR A 59 9.55 6.09 0.99
N ASN A 60 10.67 6.69 1.40
CA ASN A 60 11.81 5.97 1.94
C ASN A 60 11.66 5.63 3.45
N GLY A 61 10.52 5.99 4.05
CA GLY A 61 10.19 5.72 5.44
C GLY A 61 10.99 6.53 6.47
N ALA A 62 11.75 7.54 6.04
CA ALA A 62 12.47 8.46 6.92
C ALA A 62 11.79 9.83 6.93
N PRO A 63 11.21 10.26 8.08
CA PRO A 63 10.70 11.62 8.22
C PRO A 63 11.85 12.64 8.18
N ARG A 64 11.56 13.84 7.67
CA ARG A 64 12.55 14.93 7.68
C ARG A 64 12.82 15.51 9.07
N GLU A 65 11.99 15.18 10.06
CA GLU A 65 12.16 15.65 11.44
C GLU A 65 13.43 15.02 12.05
N PRO A 66 14.50 15.81 12.33
CA PRO A 66 15.78 15.27 12.79
C PRO A 66 15.67 14.51 14.12
N ASP A 67 14.81 14.98 15.02
CA ASP A 67 14.61 14.36 16.34
C ASP A 67 14.10 12.92 16.22
N TYR A 68 13.32 12.62 15.18
CA TYR A 68 12.84 11.26 14.94
C TYR A 68 14.00 10.32 14.59
N THR A 69 14.85 10.74 13.67
CA THR A 69 16.02 9.98 13.22
C THR A 69 17.01 9.73 14.34
N LEU A 70 17.30 10.78 15.14
CA LEU A 70 18.20 10.69 16.31
C LEU A 70 17.66 9.73 17.38
N ARG A 71 16.35 9.75 17.67
CA ARG A 71 15.73 8.79 18.60
C ARG A 71 15.78 7.35 18.09
N ALA A 72 15.77 7.15 16.79
CA ALA A 72 15.97 5.85 16.17
C ALA A 72 17.43 5.38 16.19
N GLY A 73 18.38 6.22 16.64
CA GLY A 73 19.79 5.90 16.79
C GLY A 73 20.65 6.17 15.54
N PHE A 74 20.15 6.98 14.60
CA PHE A 74 20.86 7.33 13.35
C PHE A 74 21.27 8.79 13.35
N ALA A 75 22.41 9.10 12.73
CA ALA A 75 22.93 10.47 12.68
C ALA A 75 22.20 11.31 11.59
N THR A 76 21.73 10.67 10.52
CA THR A 76 21.07 11.35 9.39
C THR A 76 19.81 10.61 8.94
N GLY A 77 18.90 11.34 8.25
CA GLY A 77 17.73 10.74 7.61
C GLY A 77 18.11 9.71 6.54
N ASP A 78 19.18 9.97 5.79
CA ASP A 78 19.67 9.06 4.75
C ASP A 78 20.18 7.74 5.33
N GLU A 79 20.90 7.78 6.46
CA GLU A 79 21.31 6.56 7.17
C GLU A 79 20.09 5.75 7.64
N TYR A 80 19.07 6.42 8.18
CA TYR A 80 17.85 5.78 8.62
C TYR A 80 17.07 5.18 7.45
N ALA A 81 16.90 5.92 6.35
CA ALA A 81 16.26 5.43 5.12
C ALA A 81 17.02 4.22 4.55
N GLY A 82 18.36 4.28 4.51
CA GLY A 82 19.21 3.16 4.09
C GLY A 82 18.98 1.91 4.94
N ALA A 83 18.94 2.05 6.27
CA ALA A 83 18.66 0.92 7.17
C ALA A 83 17.27 0.32 6.92
N ARG A 84 16.23 1.15 6.78
CA ARG A 84 14.87 0.68 6.45
C ARG A 84 14.81 -0.08 5.13
N ARG A 85 15.54 0.42 4.13
CA ARG A 85 15.64 -0.24 2.82
C ARG A 85 16.29 -1.62 2.93
N GLU A 86 17.40 -1.74 3.64
CA GLU A 86 18.11 -3.02 3.84
C GLU A 86 17.23 -4.02 4.61
N GLU A 87 16.55 -3.58 5.65
CA GLU A 87 15.58 -4.39 6.42
C GLU A 87 14.45 -4.91 5.53
N CYS A 88 13.89 -4.03 4.70
CA CYS A 88 12.83 -4.37 3.74
C CYS A 88 13.31 -5.39 2.70
N LEU A 89 14.46 -5.17 2.06
CA LEU A 89 15.03 -6.12 1.09
C LEU A 89 15.32 -7.47 1.73
N SER A 90 15.79 -7.49 2.97
CA SER A 90 16.00 -8.73 3.72
C SER A 90 14.68 -9.46 3.98
N ALA A 91 13.63 -8.74 4.36
CA ALA A 91 12.30 -9.31 4.58
C ALA A 91 11.69 -9.85 3.28
N LEU A 92 11.73 -9.06 2.20
CA LEU A 92 11.20 -9.43 0.88
C LEU A 92 11.95 -10.62 0.27
N GLY A 93 13.26 -10.71 0.49
CA GLY A 93 14.08 -11.86 0.08
C GLY A 93 13.61 -13.18 0.67
N LEU A 94 13.08 -13.19 1.91
CA LEU A 94 12.48 -14.38 2.52
C LEU A 94 11.23 -14.87 1.78
N ALA A 95 10.53 -13.98 1.09
CA ALA A 95 9.37 -14.30 0.25
C ALA A 95 9.76 -14.58 -1.22
N GLY A 96 11.05 -14.54 -1.56
CA GLY A 96 11.55 -14.77 -2.91
C GLY A 96 11.41 -13.57 -3.86
N VAL A 97 11.23 -12.36 -3.32
CA VAL A 97 11.24 -11.11 -4.09
C VAL A 97 12.68 -10.63 -4.19
N ALA A 98 13.19 -10.51 -5.41
CA ALA A 98 14.57 -10.07 -5.66
C ALA A 98 14.68 -8.53 -5.56
N PRO A 99 15.86 -7.98 -5.21
CA PRO A 99 16.05 -6.53 -5.07
C PRO A 99 15.65 -5.73 -6.32
N GLU A 100 15.84 -6.30 -7.51
CA GLU A 100 15.52 -5.67 -8.80
C GLU A 100 14.00 -5.51 -9.03
N GLN A 101 13.19 -6.23 -8.25
CA GLN A 101 11.74 -6.14 -8.25
C GLN A 101 11.21 -5.07 -7.30
N VAL A 102 12.10 -4.43 -6.51
CA VAL A 102 11.75 -3.38 -5.55
C VAL A 102 12.15 -2.02 -6.11
N ARG A 103 11.20 -1.11 -6.21
CA ARG A 103 11.38 0.27 -6.68
C ARG A 103 10.99 1.25 -5.59
N GLU A 104 11.71 2.35 -5.51
CA GLU A 104 11.44 3.44 -4.56
C GLU A 104 11.19 4.73 -5.34
N LEU A 105 10.19 5.51 -4.90
CA LEU A 105 9.97 6.85 -5.41
C LEU A 105 10.71 7.90 -4.60
N ASP A 106 11.22 7.51 -3.42
CA ASP A 106 12.13 8.26 -2.54
C ASP A 106 11.57 9.60 -2.02
N PHE A 107 10.25 9.68 -1.82
CA PHE A 107 9.69 10.78 -1.07
C PHE A 107 9.96 10.58 0.43
N ALA A 108 10.11 11.66 1.19
CA ALA A 108 10.25 11.55 2.63
C ALA A 108 8.94 11.07 3.28
N ASP A 109 9.06 10.30 4.36
CA ASP A 109 7.92 9.90 5.19
C ASP A 109 7.17 11.14 5.70
N GLN A 110 5.83 11.07 5.76
CA GLN A 110 4.88 12.14 6.10
C GLN A 110 4.76 13.26 5.04
N GLU A 111 5.43 13.15 3.88
CA GLU A 111 5.38 14.16 2.82
C GLU A 111 4.61 13.76 1.55
N ALA A 112 4.16 12.51 1.42
CA ALA A 112 3.46 12.07 0.22
C ALA A 112 2.20 12.90 -0.07
N SER A 113 1.50 13.37 0.97
CA SER A 113 0.30 14.22 0.83
C SER A 113 0.58 15.59 0.19
N PHE A 114 1.80 16.10 0.31
CA PHE A 114 2.24 17.34 -0.32
C PHE A 114 2.76 17.13 -1.73
N ASN A 115 2.91 15.88 -2.15
CA ASN A 115 3.50 15.45 -3.42
C ASN A 115 2.55 14.59 -4.28
N LEU A 116 1.22 14.75 -4.13
CA LEU A 116 0.22 13.91 -4.82
C LEU A 116 0.39 13.92 -6.35
N ILE A 117 0.67 15.07 -6.96
CA ILE A 117 0.84 15.19 -8.41
C ILE A 117 2.10 14.46 -8.90
N PRO A 118 3.31 14.76 -8.41
CA PRO A 118 4.51 14.07 -8.87
C PRO A 118 4.46 12.56 -8.59
N ILE A 119 3.92 12.12 -7.45
CA ILE A 119 3.73 10.69 -7.14
C ILE A 119 2.82 10.06 -8.19
N THR A 120 1.65 10.66 -8.45
CA THR A 120 0.69 10.12 -9.44
C THR A 120 1.31 10.01 -10.83
N ARG A 121 2.01 11.04 -11.31
CA ARG A 121 2.70 11.02 -12.60
C ARG A 121 3.75 9.92 -12.68
N ARG A 122 4.55 9.77 -11.62
CA ARG A 122 5.55 8.72 -11.55
C ARG A 122 4.93 7.33 -11.57
N LEU A 123 3.80 7.14 -10.87
CA LEU A 123 3.06 5.87 -10.91
C LEU A 123 2.45 5.61 -12.31
N VAL A 124 1.95 6.62 -13.01
CA VAL A 124 1.49 6.48 -14.40
C VAL A 124 2.60 5.93 -15.30
N GLU A 125 3.82 6.51 -15.22
CA GLU A 125 4.97 6.05 -15.99
C GLU A 125 5.31 4.58 -15.68
N ILE A 126 5.39 4.22 -14.40
CA ILE A 126 5.74 2.86 -13.95
C ILE A 126 4.64 1.86 -14.33
N LEU A 127 3.38 2.19 -14.14
CA LEU A 127 2.27 1.31 -14.51
C LEU A 127 2.20 1.09 -16.02
N ARG A 128 2.54 2.12 -16.82
CA ARG A 128 2.65 1.99 -18.28
C ARG A 128 3.80 1.08 -18.68
N GLU A 129 4.97 1.23 -18.05
CA GLU A 129 6.15 0.40 -18.28
C GLU A 129 5.92 -1.06 -17.89
N VAL A 130 5.40 -1.27 -16.68
CA VAL A 130 5.22 -2.61 -16.12
C VAL A 130 4.04 -3.33 -16.75
N GLY A 131 2.94 -2.63 -17.04
CA GLY A 131 1.70 -3.22 -17.58
C GLY A 131 1.10 -4.28 -16.66
N PRO A 132 0.79 -3.98 -15.38
CA PRO A 132 0.20 -4.94 -14.48
C PRO A 132 -1.26 -5.21 -14.82
N GLU A 133 -1.76 -6.40 -14.46
CA GLU A 133 -3.17 -6.74 -14.51
C GLU A 133 -3.89 -6.33 -13.21
N VAL A 134 -3.16 -6.34 -12.09
CA VAL A 134 -3.67 -5.96 -10.76
C VAL A 134 -2.65 -5.09 -10.03
N VAL A 135 -3.15 -4.04 -9.40
CA VAL A 135 -2.42 -3.26 -8.39
C VAL A 135 -2.97 -3.59 -7.01
N LEU A 136 -2.09 -4.00 -6.09
CA LEU A 136 -2.41 -4.19 -4.68
C LEU A 136 -1.86 -3.00 -3.90
N THR A 137 -2.71 -2.29 -3.15
CA THR A 137 -2.35 -1.04 -2.49
C THR A 137 -3.10 -0.81 -1.18
N HIS A 138 -2.88 0.35 -0.55
CA HIS A 138 -3.60 0.79 0.63
C HIS A 138 -5.07 1.12 0.34
N SER A 139 -5.88 1.02 1.38
CA SER A 139 -7.22 1.61 1.45
C SER A 139 -7.18 3.07 1.90
N TYR A 140 -8.19 3.85 1.53
CA TYR A 140 -8.38 5.22 2.01
C TYR A 140 -9.15 5.20 3.33
N GLU A 141 -8.44 5.27 4.46
CA GLU A 141 -9.02 5.02 5.79
C GLU A 141 -8.57 6.01 6.88
N GLY A 142 -7.72 6.98 6.57
CA GLY A 142 -7.29 8.00 7.53
C GLY A 142 -6.37 7.46 8.63
N GLY A 143 -5.64 6.39 8.37
CA GLY A 143 -4.62 5.82 9.26
C GLY A 143 -3.35 6.64 9.25
N HIS A 144 -2.65 6.64 8.13
CA HIS A 144 -1.46 7.46 7.86
C HIS A 144 -1.73 8.38 6.66
N PRO A 145 -1.23 9.64 6.66
CA PRO A 145 -1.47 10.54 5.53
C PRO A 145 -0.84 10.04 4.22
N ASP A 146 0.28 9.31 4.31
CA ASP A 146 0.96 8.75 3.15
C ASP A 146 0.27 7.48 2.62
N HIS A 147 -0.42 6.69 3.48
CA HIS A 147 -1.29 5.61 3.01
C HIS A 147 -2.44 6.15 2.17
N ASP A 148 -3.10 7.19 2.67
CA ASP A 148 -4.18 7.87 1.97
C ASP A 148 -3.66 8.50 0.65
N ALA A 149 -2.46 9.08 0.66
CA ALA A 149 -1.81 9.66 -0.53
C ALA A 149 -1.44 8.59 -1.57
N THR A 150 -0.97 7.43 -1.12
CA THR A 150 -0.65 6.30 -1.99
C THR A 150 -1.93 5.74 -2.64
N ALA A 151 -3.00 5.54 -1.86
CA ALA A 151 -4.30 5.15 -2.38
C ALA A 151 -4.81 6.16 -3.43
N PHE A 152 -4.77 7.46 -3.11
CA PHE A 152 -5.12 8.53 -4.04
C PHE A 152 -4.34 8.43 -5.35
N ALA A 153 -3.01 8.33 -5.25
CA ALA A 153 -2.14 8.32 -6.41
C ALA A 153 -2.37 7.10 -7.31
N VAL A 154 -2.59 5.91 -6.73
CA VAL A 154 -2.92 4.68 -7.48
C VAL A 154 -4.26 4.80 -8.19
N HIS A 155 -5.32 5.23 -7.50
CA HIS A 155 -6.65 5.39 -8.11
C HIS A 155 -6.63 6.44 -9.21
N THR A 156 -5.92 7.55 -9.01
CA THR A 156 -5.81 8.62 -10.00
C THR A 156 -4.95 8.19 -11.19
N ALA A 157 -3.82 7.52 -10.96
CA ALA A 157 -2.97 6.98 -12.04
C ALA A 157 -3.75 5.98 -12.90
N ARG A 158 -4.48 5.05 -12.28
CA ARG A 158 -5.36 4.11 -13.00
C ARG A 158 -6.37 4.85 -13.89
N ARG A 159 -7.00 5.90 -13.35
CA ARG A 159 -7.97 6.73 -14.11
C ARG A 159 -7.32 7.44 -15.29
N LEU A 160 -6.12 7.99 -15.11
CA LEU A 160 -5.37 8.65 -16.20
C LEU A 160 -4.97 7.66 -17.32
N LEU A 161 -4.83 6.39 -16.99
CA LEU A 161 -4.52 5.31 -17.93
C LEU A 161 -5.78 4.68 -18.57
N GLU A 162 -6.99 5.12 -18.22
CA GLU A 162 -8.22 4.69 -18.90
C GLU A 162 -8.17 5.07 -20.37
N GLY A 163 -8.30 4.07 -21.25
CA GLY A 163 -8.18 4.25 -22.71
C GLY A 163 -6.80 3.93 -23.30
N GLU A 164 -5.73 3.90 -22.51
CA GLU A 164 -4.41 3.45 -22.97
C GLU A 164 -4.26 1.92 -22.94
N PHE A 165 -4.88 1.27 -21.97
CA PHE A 165 -4.88 -0.18 -21.83
C PHE A 165 -6.16 -0.78 -22.41
N THR A 166 -6.07 -1.94 -23.06
CA THR A 166 -7.24 -2.73 -23.45
C THR A 166 -8.11 -3.06 -22.22
N ARG A 167 -7.45 -3.27 -21.06
CA ARG A 167 -8.07 -3.41 -19.76
C ARG A 167 -7.16 -2.72 -18.74
N PRO A 168 -7.60 -1.61 -18.13
CA PRO A 168 -6.84 -0.98 -17.07
C PRO A 168 -6.72 -1.94 -15.88
N PRO A 169 -5.62 -1.88 -15.10
CA PRO A 169 -5.41 -2.79 -13.97
C PRO A 169 -6.56 -2.70 -12.95
N GLU A 170 -6.98 -3.86 -12.44
CA GLU A 170 -7.89 -3.89 -11.31
C GLU A 170 -7.13 -3.49 -10.04
N VAL A 171 -7.78 -2.74 -9.14
CA VAL A 171 -7.17 -2.33 -7.88
C VAL A 171 -7.75 -3.17 -6.75
N LEU A 172 -6.87 -3.84 -6.03
CA LEU A 172 -7.18 -4.51 -4.77
C LEU A 172 -6.50 -3.77 -3.61
N GLU A 173 -7.08 -3.91 -2.44
CA GLU A 173 -6.56 -3.31 -1.22
C GLU A 173 -6.09 -4.38 -0.24
N LEU A 174 -5.00 -4.06 0.46
CA LEU A 174 -4.52 -4.73 1.65
C LEU A 174 -4.83 -3.89 2.89
N THR A 175 -4.94 -4.55 4.05
CA THR A 175 -5.21 -3.87 5.31
C THR A 175 -3.94 -3.26 5.90
N SER A 176 -4.10 -2.09 6.53
CA SER A 176 -3.11 -1.47 7.39
C SER A 176 -3.74 -1.13 8.75
N TYR A 177 -4.03 0.13 9.02
CA TYR A 177 -4.69 0.57 10.26
C TYR A 177 -5.47 1.87 10.07
N TYR A 178 -6.43 2.10 10.96
CA TYR A 178 -7.20 3.35 11.07
C TYR A 178 -7.66 3.58 12.52
N SER A 179 -8.32 4.71 12.79
CA SER A 179 -8.91 4.99 14.11
C SER A 179 -10.42 4.85 14.09
N ARG A 180 -10.95 4.15 15.09
CA ARG A 180 -12.39 4.09 15.35
C ARG A 180 -12.66 4.49 16.80
N GLY A 181 -13.37 5.61 17.01
CA GLY A 181 -13.64 6.10 18.36
C GLY A 181 -12.39 6.39 19.21
N GLY A 182 -11.30 6.81 18.57
CA GLY A 182 -10.01 7.08 19.24
C GLY A 182 -9.14 5.85 19.49
N GLN A 183 -9.61 4.66 19.16
CA GLN A 183 -8.82 3.43 19.24
C GLN A 183 -8.27 3.05 17.88
N ILE A 184 -7.02 2.56 17.85
CA ILE A 184 -6.42 2.02 16.64
C ILE A 184 -7.03 0.65 16.31
N VAL A 185 -7.40 0.47 15.05
CA VAL A 185 -7.83 -0.81 14.48
C VAL A 185 -6.79 -1.21 13.44
N THR A 186 -6.18 -2.36 13.61
CA THR A 186 -5.18 -2.90 12.69
C THR A 186 -5.70 -4.10 11.94
N SER A 187 -5.22 -4.30 10.72
CA SER A 187 -5.50 -5.49 9.91
C SER A 187 -7.00 -5.75 9.67
N ASP A 188 -7.79 -4.71 9.64
CA ASP A 188 -9.20 -4.74 9.27
C ASP A 188 -9.53 -3.54 8.37
N PHE A 189 -10.62 -3.62 7.60
CA PHE A 189 -11.07 -2.53 6.75
C PHE A 189 -12.21 -1.73 7.39
N LEU A 190 -12.28 -0.44 7.09
CA LEU A 190 -13.52 0.29 7.21
C LEU A 190 -14.59 -0.37 6.34
N PRO A 191 -15.79 -0.67 6.89
CA PRO A 191 -16.86 -1.27 6.10
C PRO A 191 -17.23 -0.39 4.89
N PHE A 192 -17.33 -1.00 3.72
CA PHE A 192 -17.83 -0.31 2.52
C PHE A 192 -18.91 -1.19 1.87
N ARG A 193 -20.11 -0.61 1.71
CA ARG A 193 -21.27 -1.36 1.21
C ARG A 193 -21.00 -1.91 -0.20
N GLY A 194 -21.23 -3.20 -0.38
CA GLY A 194 -21.04 -3.87 -1.67
C GLY A 194 -19.62 -4.40 -1.91
N TYR A 195 -18.65 -4.11 -1.02
CA TYR A 195 -17.27 -4.57 -1.14
C TYR A 195 -16.93 -5.55 -0.02
N GLY A 196 -17.01 -6.83 -0.36
CA GLY A 196 -16.71 -7.92 0.57
C GLY A 196 -15.22 -8.04 0.87
N VAL A 197 -14.90 -8.44 2.11
CA VAL A 197 -13.53 -8.67 2.55
C VAL A 197 -13.18 -10.15 2.45
N ARG A 198 -12.10 -10.46 1.75
CA ARG A 198 -11.50 -11.79 1.72
C ARG A 198 -10.52 -11.91 2.89
N THR A 199 -10.90 -12.72 3.89
CA THR A 199 -10.03 -13.01 5.04
C THR A 199 -9.25 -14.30 4.81
N VAL A 200 -7.93 -14.20 4.83
CA VAL A 200 -7.00 -15.31 4.67
C VAL A 200 -6.39 -15.67 6.01
N ARG A 201 -6.79 -16.80 6.58
CA ARG A 201 -6.15 -17.37 7.76
C ARG A 201 -4.85 -18.05 7.35
N LEU A 202 -3.73 -17.60 7.93
CA LEU A 202 -2.42 -18.11 7.56
C LEU A 202 -2.15 -19.49 8.21
N SER A 203 -1.58 -20.41 7.42
CA SER A 203 -1.07 -21.68 7.94
C SER A 203 0.07 -21.45 8.94
N ARG A 204 0.52 -22.51 9.60
CA ARG A 204 1.66 -22.44 10.55
C ARG A 204 2.92 -21.93 9.83
N GLU A 205 3.20 -22.47 8.66
CA GLU A 205 4.37 -22.14 7.84
C GLU A 205 4.31 -20.69 7.34
N ALA A 206 3.14 -20.24 6.88
CA ALA A 206 2.93 -18.87 6.43
C ALA A 206 3.06 -17.85 7.57
N ARG A 207 2.58 -18.19 8.77
CA ARG A 207 2.79 -17.37 9.99
C ARG A 207 4.25 -17.30 10.40
N GLU A 208 4.95 -18.42 10.29
CA GLU A 208 6.39 -18.47 10.56
C GLU A 208 7.18 -17.61 9.60
N LEU A 209 6.86 -17.69 8.29
CA LEU A 209 7.44 -16.81 7.28
C LEU A 209 7.19 -15.34 7.62
N LYS A 210 5.94 -14.94 7.86
CA LYS A 210 5.58 -13.56 8.18
C LYS A 210 6.28 -13.05 9.44
N ARG A 211 6.42 -13.89 10.46
CA ARG A 211 7.14 -13.53 11.67
C ARG A 211 8.62 -13.27 11.39
N ARG A 212 9.27 -14.16 10.61
CA ARG A 212 10.67 -13.95 10.20
C ARG A 212 10.84 -12.68 9.38
N MET A 213 9.87 -12.35 8.52
CA MET A 213 9.88 -11.09 7.78
C MET A 213 9.77 -9.89 8.74
N PHE A 214 8.87 -9.94 9.72
CA PHE A 214 8.77 -8.88 10.75
C PHE A 214 10.07 -8.73 11.55
N ASP A 215 10.74 -9.82 11.86
CA ASP A 215 12.00 -9.81 12.62
C ASP A 215 13.16 -9.12 11.87
N CYS A 216 13.06 -8.97 10.53
CA CYS A 216 14.03 -8.20 9.74
C CYS A 216 13.95 -6.70 10.02
N PHE A 217 12.79 -6.16 10.41
CA PHE A 217 12.58 -4.74 10.63
C PHE A 217 12.93 -4.33 12.06
N VAL A 218 14.22 -4.17 12.33
CA VAL A 218 14.70 -3.77 13.66
C VAL A 218 14.25 -2.35 14.00
N THR A 219 14.30 -1.43 13.01
CA THR A 219 13.90 -0.03 13.17
C THR A 219 12.40 0.13 13.42
N GLN A 220 11.57 -0.82 12.98
CA GLN A 220 10.10 -0.75 13.06
C GLN A 220 9.49 -1.74 14.05
N ARG A 221 10.31 -2.39 14.88
CA ARG A 221 9.85 -3.44 15.82
C ARG A 221 8.70 -2.99 16.71
N GLU A 222 8.73 -1.76 17.20
CA GLU A 222 7.70 -1.20 18.07
C GLU A 222 6.37 -0.97 17.35
N VAL A 223 6.40 -0.66 16.06
CA VAL A 223 5.22 -0.50 15.23
C VAL A 223 4.66 -1.85 14.83
N LEU A 224 5.49 -2.76 14.34
CA LEU A 224 5.08 -4.05 13.81
C LEU A 224 4.42 -4.95 14.86
N ARG A 225 4.75 -4.83 16.13
CA ARG A 225 4.12 -5.61 17.21
C ARG A 225 2.61 -5.41 17.33
N TRP A 226 2.06 -4.34 16.73
CA TRP A 226 0.62 -4.05 16.75
C TRP A 226 -0.16 -4.84 15.70
N PHE A 227 0.54 -5.46 14.77
CA PHE A 227 -0.08 -6.18 13.66
C PHE A 227 -0.09 -7.70 13.87
N PRO A 228 -1.24 -8.36 13.67
CA PRO A 228 -1.34 -9.80 13.80
C PRO A 228 -0.63 -10.52 12.66
N ILE A 229 0.10 -11.57 13.00
CA ILE A 229 0.79 -12.43 12.02
C ILE A 229 -0.08 -13.62 11.54
N GLY A 230 -1.32 -13.74 12.05
CA GLY A 230 -2.16 -14.91 11.78
C GLY A 230 -3.17 -14.74 10.67
N VAL A 231 -3.31 -13.54 10.16
CA VAL A 231 -4.37 -13.19 9.19
C VAL A 231 -3.90 -12.10 8.24
N GLU A 232 -4.32 -12.21 6.99
CA GLU A 232 -4.24 -11.14 5.99
C GLU A 232 -5.62 -10.94 5.38
N ARG A 233 -5.96 -9.70 5.01
CA ARG A 233 -7.25 -9.37 4.44
C ARG A 233 -7.08 -8.52 3.20
N TYR A 234 -7.94 -8.81 2.23
CA TYR A 234 -7.95 -8.16 0.92
C TYR A 234 -9.38 -7.85 0.50
N ARG A 235 -9.57 -6.84 -0.32
CA ARG A 235 -10.83 -6.59 -1.02
C ARG A 235 -10.57 -5.90 -2.36
N ALA A 236 -11.58 -5.92 -3.24
CA ALA A 236 -11.60 -5.01 -4.38
C ALA A 236 -11.71 -3.57 -3.86
N ALA A 237 -10.95 -2.65 -4.45
CA ALA A 237 -10.97 -1.26 -4.05
C ALA A 237 -12.33 -0.62 -4.39
N PRO A 238 -13.00 0.02 -3.41
CA PRO A 238 -14.22 0.75 -3.66
C PRO A 238 -13.93 2.08 -4.39
N PRO A 239 -14.94 2.70 -5.04
CA PRO A 239 -14.80 4.03 -5.60
C PRO A 239 -14.75 5.07 -4.48
N TYR A 240 -13.60 5.67 -4.26
CA TYR A 240 -13.42 6.71 -3.26
C TYR A 240 -13.68 8.12 -3.81
N ASP A 241 -14.29 8.95 -2.99
CA ASP A 241 -14.27 10.40 -3.13
C ASP A 241 -13.21 10.96 -2.17
N PHE A 242 -12.00 11.16 -2.67
CA PHE A 242 -10.87 11.67 -1.89
C PHE A 242 -11.04 13.14 -1.43
N THR A 243 -12.08 13.83 -1.87
CA THR A 243 -12.42 15.18 -1.40
C THR A 243 -13.28 15.14 -0.13
N ARG A 244 -13.74 13.95 0.28
CA ARG A 244 -14.52 13.70 1.49
C ARG A 244 -13.69 12.91 2.50
N PRO A 245 -14.01 13.05 3.81
CA PRO A 245 -13.32 12.23 4.81
C PRO A 245 -13.66 10.74 4.61
N PRO A 246 -12.71 9.82 4.87
CA PRO A 246 -12.95 8.38 4.71
C PRO A 246 -13.98 7.85 5.72
N HIS A 247 -14.10 8.49 6.87
CA HIS A 247 -15.08 8.18 7.90
C HIS A 247 -15.41 9.41 8.76
N VAL A 248 -16.46 9.31 9.55
CA VAL A 248 -16.80 10.33 10.55
C VAL A 248 -15.86 10.28 11.75
N GLY A 249 -15.59 11.43 12.35
CA GLY A 249 -14.70 11.54 13.51
C GLY A 249 -13.27 11.90 13.15
N ARG A 250 -12.40 11.81 14.15
CA ARG A 250 -10.99 12.20 14.02
C ARG A 250 -10.20 11.10 13.34
N LEU A 251 -9.42 11.44 12.31
CA LEU A 251 -8.54 10.52 11.61
C LEU A 251 -7.35 10.16 12.51
N HIS A 252 -6.73 8.98 12.32
CA HIS A 252 -5.67 8.53 13.21
C HIS A 252 -4.47 9.49 13.21
N TYR A 253 -4.01 9.90 12.05
CA TYR A 253 -2.88 10.85 11.94
C TYR A 253 -3.15 12.24 12.53
N GLU A 254 -4.41 12.60 12.82
CA GLU A 254 -4.73 13.86 13.47
C GLU A 254 -4.43 13.87 14.98
N TYR A 255 -4.17 12.69 15.57
CA TYR A 255 -3.72 12.58 16.96
C TYR A 255 -2.22 12.92 17.12
N PHE A 256 -1.49 12.99 16.02
CA PHE A 256 -0.04 13.26 15.98
C PHE A 256 0.24 14.62 15.36
N ASN A 257 1.48 15.09 15.56
CA ASN A 257 1.96 16.32 14.94
C ASN A 257 2.75 16.01 13.64
N TRP A 258 2.09 15.31 12.69
CA TRP A 258 2.69 14.94 11.39
C TRP A 258 2.47 16.00 10.30
N GLY A 259 2.38 17.29 10.69
CA GLY A 259 2.31 18.42 9.76
C GLY A 259 1.03 18.57 8.96
N ILE A 260 0.09 17.61 9.02
CA ILE A 260 -1.14 17.64 8.22
C ILE A 260 -2.38 17.23 9.03
N LYS A 261 -3.52 17.81 8.68
CA LYS A 261 -4.85 17.44 9.17
C LYS A 261 -5.74 17.06 7.99
N GLY A 262 -6.77 16.23 8.25
CA GLY A 262 -7.65 15.69 7.22
C GLY A 262 -8.31 16.76 6.32
N ALA A 263 -8.67 17.92 6.87
CA ALA A 263 -9.21 19.02 6.06
C ALA A 263 -8.17 19.53 5.03
N ARG A 264 -6.93 19.74 5.44
CA ARG A 264 -5.86 20.19 4.54
C ARG A 264 -5.51 19.09 3.52
N TRP A 265 -5.46 17.84 3.96
CA TRP A 265 -5.23 16.69 3.09
C TRP A 265 -6.24 16.67 1.93
N ARG A 266 -7.54 16.80 2.23
CA ARG A 266 -8.61 16.81 1.22
C ARG A 266 -8.54 18.01 0.27
N THR A 267 -8.11 19.18 0.77
CA THR A 267 -7.85 20.34 -0.09
C THR A 267 -6.76 20.02 -1.10
N LEU A 268 -5.65 19.43 -0.67
CA LEU A 268 -4.55 19.00 -1.55
C LEU A 268 -5.01 17.95 -2.56
N ALA A 269 -5.83 16.98 -2.13
CA ALA A 269 -6.39 15.98 -3.03
C ALA A 269 -7.30 16.62 -4.11
N HIS A 270 -8.16 17.55 -3.73
CA HIS A 270 -9.01 18.29 -4.67
C HIS A 270 -8.20 19.10 -5.69
N GLU A 271 -7.19 19.84 -5.22
CA GLU A 271 -6.28 20.63 -6.08
C GLU A 271 -5.52 19.71 -7.06
N ALA A 272 -5.00 18.56 -6.55
CA ALA A 272 -4.29 17.60 -7.38
C ALA A 272 -5.19 16.95 -8.42
N LEU A 273 -6.40 16.51 -8.05
CA LEU A 273 -7.37 15.96 -9.01
C LEU A 273 -7.71 16.94 -10.10
N SER A 274 -7.98 18.20 -9.74
CA SER A 274 -8.33 19.24 -10.70
C SER A 274 -7.22 19.47 -11.73
N ARG A 275 -5.96 19.48 -11.29
CA ARG A 275 -4.81 19.67 -12.19
C ARG A 275 -4.57 18.44 -13.09
N LEU A 276 -4.51 17.24 -12.47
CA LEU A 276 -4.19 16.00 -13.18
C LEU A 276 -5.24 15.64 -14.24
N LEU A 277 -6.53 15.90 -13.95
CA LEU A 277 -7.61 15.56 -14.88
C LEU A 277 -7.78 16.63 -15.99
N ASN A 278 -7.43 17.90 -15.73
CA ASN A 278 -7.45 18.94 -16.75
C ASN A 278 -6.25 18.83 -17.72
N GLU A 279 -5.09 18.35 -17.26
CA GLU A 279 -3.91 18.14 -18.08
C GLU A 279 -3.98 16.84 -18.91
N GLY A 280 -4.71 15.82 -18.43
CA GLY A 280 -4.95 14.54 -19.13
C GLY A 280 -6.06 14.60 -20.20
N GLY A 281 -6.67 15.75 -20.42
CA GLY A 281 -7.73 16.01 -21.41
C GLY A 281 -7.22 16.56 -22.74
N LEU A 282 -6.05 16.14 -23.23
CA LEU A 282 -5.53 16.41 -24.58
C LEU A 282 -5.54 15.15 -25.43
#